data_59c5a0009a031b0eeffaccd68addca66
#
_entry.id   59c5a0009a031b0eeffaccd68addca66
#
_cell.length_a   1.000
_cell.length_b   1.000
_cell.length_c   1.000
_cell.angle_alpha   90.00
_cell.angle_beta   90.00
_cell.angle_gamma   90.00
#
_symmetry.space_group_name_H-M   'P 1'
#
loop_
_entity.id
_entity.type
_entity.pdbx_description
1 polymer ?
#
loop_
_entity_poly.entity_id
_entity_poly.type
_entity_poly.pdbx_seq_one_letter_code
_entity_poly.pdbx_strand_id
1 'polypeptide(L)'
;KPEEIVTKLRQVEVLCGQGMPRIDAIRQVQITEQTFYRWRKQYGGMRTDQLKELKRLQKENDRLRRAVSDLTLDKLILAEAAPGKLLSPSRRRACIDHVRSQFRVSERRACRVLGQHRSTQRRLPVGRADEERLVADMIELTRQYGRYGYRRIAALLRDAGWLVNDQRVERLWRREGLKVPMKQPKKGRLWLNDGSCVRLRPEYRNHVWSYDFVHHRTDDGKAFRTLNILDEHSRECLAIRVKRKLSSTEVIDALTDLFILRGVPAFIRSDNGPEFIAQAVRDWIAAVGAKTAYIEPGSPWEKGYCESFNARLRDELLNGEVFYSLREAQILIEKWRKHYNTKRPHSALGYRPPAPETIVPMEPRPIMH
;
A
#
# COMPACT_ATOMS: atom_id res chain seq x y z
N LYS A 1 -43.93 -37.47 40.94
CA LYS A 1 -42.62 -36.79 41.07
C LYS A 1 -41.59 -37.73 41.72
N PRO A 2 -40.25 -37.59 41.55
CA PRO A 2 -39.25 -38.48 42.19
C PRO A 2 -39.34 -38.50 43.71
N GLU A 3 -39.73 -37.36 44.34
CA GLU A 3 -39.97 -37.30 45.78
C GLU A 3 -41.12 -38.21 46.23
N GLU A 4 -42.21 -38.21 45.46
CA GLU A 4 -43.37 -39.08 45.71
C GLU A 4 -43.02 -40.55 45.55
N ILE A 5 -42.13 -40.87 44.63
CA ILE A 5 -41.62 -42.24 44.42
C ILE A 5 -40.84 -42.73 45.65
N VAL A 6 -39.90 -41.88 46.15
CA VAL A 6 -39.11 -42.22 47.35
C VAL A 6 -40.02 -42.34 48.58
N THR A 7 -41.02 -41.44 48.72
CA THR A 7 -42.01 -41.54 49.81
C THR A 7 -42.81 -42.83 49.72
N LYS A 8 -43.32 -43.21 48.57
CA LYS A 8 -44.05 -44.46 48.34
C LYS A 8 -43.21 -45.68 48.58
N LEU A 9 -41.93 -45.71 48.14
CA LEU A 9 -40.99 -46.81 48.43
C LEU A 9 -40.78 -46.96 49.93
N ARG A 10 -40.59 -45.86 50.68
CA ARG A 10 -40.48 -45.88 52.14
C ARG A 10 -41.77 -46.39 52.85
N GLN A 11 -42.94 -45.94 52.37
CA GLN A 11 -44.21 -46.46 52.91
C GLN A 11 -44.29 -47.98 52.76
N VAL A 12 -43.91 -48.53 51.60
CA VAL A 12 -43.85 -50.00 51.41
C VAL A 12 -42.84 -50.63 52.38
N GLU A 13 -41.66 -50.05 52.56
CA GLU A 13 -40.65 -50.54 53.51
C GLU A 13 -41.14 -50.53 54.97
N VAL A 14 -41.81 -49.48 55.41
CA VAL A 14 -42.40 -49.32 56.72
C VAL A 14 -43.49 -50.36 56.92
N LEU A 15 -44.43 -50.54 55.99
CA LEU A 15 -45.47 -51.57 56.05
C LEU A 15 -44.90 -53.03 56.08
N CYS A 16 -43.87 -53.29 55.34
CA CYS A 16 -43.19 -54.57 55.43
C CYS A 16 -42.47 -54.74 56.77
N GLY A 17 -41.89 -53.67 57.35
CA GLY A 17 -41.31 -53.69 58.70
C GLY A 17 -42.33 -53.96 59.80
N GLN A 18 -43.60 -53.61 59.56
CA GLN A 18 -44.75 -53.89 60.48
C GLN A 18 -45.29 -55.34 60.29
N GLY A 19 -44.69 -56.16 59.47
CA GLY A 19 -45.06 -57.55 59.26
C GLY A 19 -46.03 -57.84 58.09
N MET A 20 -46.33 -56.82 57.28
CA MET A 20 -47.18 -56.98 56.11
C MET A 20 -46.42 -57.62 54.97
N PRO A 21 -47.02 -58.62 54.25
CA PRO A 21 -46.43 -59.13 53.03
C PRO A 21 -46.15 -58.04 52.01
N ARG A 22 -45.01 -58.12 51.32
CA ARG A 22 -44.56 -57.06 50.39
C ARG A 22 -45.57 -56.78 49.25
N ILE A 23 -46.26 -57.86 48.81
CA ILE A 23 -47.25 -57.77 47.73
C ILE A 23 -48.45 -56.87 48.20
N ASP A 24 -48.89 -57.05 49.41
CA ASP A 24 -50.01 -56.32 49.97
C ASP A 24 -49.64 -54.88 50.31
N ALA A 25 -48.44 -54.70 50.81
CA ALA A 25 -47.90 -53.37 51.04
C ALA A 25 -47.79 -52.55 49.71
N ILE A 26 -47.39 -53.20 48.63
CA ILE A 26 -47.33 -52.59 47.27
C ILE A 26 -48.72 -52.20 46.81
N ARG A 27 -49.73 -53.10 47.01
CA ARG A 27 -51.15 -52.84 46.68
C ARG A 27 -51.74 -51.69 47.49
N GLN A 28 -51.43 -51.61 48.73
CA GLN A 28 -51.91 -50.54 49.63
C GLN A 28 -51.41 -49.17 49.25
N VAL A 29 -50.19 -49.10 48.75
CA VAL A 29 -49.58 -47.84 48.24
C VAL A 29 -50.04 -47.52 46.82
N GLN A 30 -50.92 -48.32 46.20
CA GLN A 30 -51.50 -48.15 44.87
C GLN A 30 -50.43 -48.08 43.77
N ILE A 31 -49.50 -49.03 43.77
CA ILE A 31 -48.49 -49.21 42.70
C ILE A 31 -48.48 -50.67 42.25
N THR A 32 -48.02 -50.92 41.01
CA THR A 32 -47.85 -52.27 40.51
C THR A 32 -46.49 -52.81 40.93
N GLU A 33 -46.35 -54.14 41.05
CA GLU A 33 -45.08 -54.79 41.41
C GLU A 33 -43.96 -54.45 40.48
N GLN A 34 -44.23 -54.41 39.17
CA GLN A 34 -43.23 -54.03 38.16
C GLN A 34 -42.74 -52.57 38.39
N THR A 35 -43.67 -51.69 38.72
CA THR A 35 -43.36 -50.24 39.03
C THR A 35 -42.52 -50.14 40.30
N PHE A 36 -42.85 -50.92 41.34
CA PHE A 36 -42.10 -50.93 42.57
C PHE A 36 -40.65 -51.42 42.38
N TYR A 37 -40.42 -52.54 41.64
CA TYR A 37 -39.05 -53.04 41.42
C TYR A 37 -38.27 -52.05 40.50
N ARG A 38 -38.87 -51.46 39.51
CA ARG A 38 -38.26 -50.42 38.68
C ARG A 38 -37.85 -49.22 39.52
N TRP A 39 -38.77 -48.71 40.38
CA TRP A 39 -38.47 -47.59 41.26
C TRP A 39 -37.44 -47.94 42.32
N ARG A 40 -37.49 -49.16 42.89
CA ARG A 40 -36.52 -49.61 43.86
C ARG A 40 -35.11 -49.74 43.27
N LYS A 41 -34.99 -50.18 42.02
CA LYS A 41 -33.70 -50.20 41.28
C LYS A 41 -33.15 -48.80 41.10
N GLN A 42 -34.00 -47.81 40.84
CA GLN A 42 -33.59 -46.46 40.51
C GLN A 42 -33.46 -45.55 41.75
N TYR A 43 -34.28 -45.73 42.78
CA TYR A 43 -34.35 -44.84 43.93
C TYR A 43 -34.29 -45.57 45.27
N GLY A 44 -34.10 -46.87 45.31
CA GLY A 44 -34.09 -47.65 46.53
C GLY A 44 -32.94 -47.27 47.46
N GLY A 45 -33.28 -47.02 48.71
CA GLY A 45 -32.34 -46.63 49.77
C GLY A 45 -32.01 -45.10 49.77
N MET A 46 -32.53 -44.30 48.84
CA MET A 46 -32.28 -42.88 48.82
C MET A 46 -33.10 -42.14 49.86
N ARG A 47 -32.46 -41.21 50.61
CA ARG A 47 -33.12 -40.21 51.43
C ARG A 47 -33.57 -39.00 50.58
N THR A 48 -34.55 -38.26 51.03
CA THR A 48 -35.07 -37.08 50.35
C THR A 48 -34.00 -36.04 50.10
N ASP A 49 -33.00 -35.92 50.97
CA ASP A 49 -31.87 -35.00 50.82
C ASP A 49 -30.93 -35.44 49.73
N GLN A 50 -30.67 -36.78 49.62
CA GLN A 50 -29.87 -37.35 48.55
C GLN A 50 -30.56 -37.19 47.18
N LEU A 51 -31.89 -37.26 47.13
CA LEU A 51 -32.65 -37.00 45.92
C LEU A 51 -32.55 -35.56 45.46
N LYS A 52 -32.60 -34.61 46.39
CA LYS A 52 -32.40 -33.17 46.10
C LYS A 52 -30.99 -32.92 45.56
N GLU A 53 -30.00 -33.54 46.18
CA GLU A 53 -28.60 -33.43 45.75
C GLU A 53 -28.38 -34.08 44.36
N LEU A 54 -28.96 -35.25 44.10
CA LEU A 54 -28.90 -35.87 42.75
C LEU A 54 -29.46 -34.94 41.67
N LYS A 55 -30.60 -34.32 41.92
CA LYS A 55 -31.21 -33.34 41.01
C LYS A 55 -30.34 -32.13 40.79
N ARG A 56 -29.72 -31.63 41.86
CA ARG A 56 -28.79 -30.53 41.80
C ARG A 56 -27.59 -30.88 40.93
N LEU A 57 -26.96 -32.03 41.17
CA LEU A 57 -25.81 -32.53 40.42
C LEU A 57 -26.15 -32.82 38.95
N GLN A 58 -27.34 -33.36 38.65
CA GLN A 58 -27.80 -33.55 37.30
C GLN A 58 -27.93 -32.20 36.56
N LYS A 59 -28.57 -31.23 37.19
CA LYS A 59 -28.71 -29.87 36.61
C LYS A 59 -27.34 -29.20 36.39
N GLU A 60 -26.41 -29.40 37.32
CA GLU A 60 -25.05 -28.87 37.17
C GLU A 60 -24.29 -29.59 36.06
N ASN A 61 -24.43 -30.93 35.98
CA ASN A 61 -23.82 -31.70 34.89
C ASN A 61 -24.35 -31.28 33.53
N ASP A 62 -25.63 -31.05 33.37
CA ASP A 62 -26.22 -30.57 32.13
C ASP A 62 -25.71 -29.17 31.78
N ARG A 63 -25.55 -28.30 32.78
CA ARG A 63 -24.96 -26.95 32.61
C ARG A 63 -23.50 -27.04 32.17
N LEU A 64 -22.72 -27.88 32.82
CA LEU A 64 -21.29 -28.10 32.48
C LEU A 64 -21.15 -28.69 31.07
N ARG A 65 -21.94 -29.68 30.71
CA ARG A 65 -21.94 -30.28 29.37
C ARG A 65 -22.23 -29.25 28.30
N ARG A 66 -23.22 -28.38 28.51
CA ARG A 66 -23.50 -27.25 27.56
C ARG A 66 -22.32 -26.31 27.49
N ALA A 67 -21.74 -25.91 28.62
CA ALA A 67 -20.58 -25.01 28.65
C ALA A 67 -19.36 -25.61 27.92
N VAL A 68 -19.07 -26.90 28.14
CA VAL A 68 -17.99 -27.58 27.43
C VAL A 68 -18.24 -27.65 25.93
N SER A 69 -19.46 -27.98 25.49
CA SER A 69 -19.82 -28.00 24.07
C SER A 69 -19.66 -26.60 23.44
N ASP A 70 -20.10 -25.58 24.14
CA ASP A 70 -19.98 -24.18 23.67
C ASP A 70 -18.52 -23.74 23.56
N LEU A 71 -17.71 -24.02 24.59
CA LEU A 71 -16.29 -23.67 24.58
C LEU A 71 -15.50 -24.47 23.52
N THR A 72 -15.83 -25.73 23.31
CA THR A 72 -15.21 -26.58 22.29
C THR A 72 -15.50 -26.00 20.89
N LEU A 73 -16.75 -25.58 20.63
CA LEU A 73 -17.13 -24.99 19.36
C LEU A 73 -16.46 -23.63 19.17
N ASP A 74 -16.39 -22.79 20.20
CA ASP A 74 -15.68 -21.52 20.15
C ASP A 74 -14.17 -21.70 19.89
N LYS A 75 -13.56 -22.74 20.49
CA LYS A 75 -12.16 -23.14 20.22
C LYS A 75 -11.96 -23.55 18.75
N LEU A 76 -12.85 -24.35 18.20
CA LEU A 76 -12.79 -24.76 16.79
C LEU A 76 -12.90 -23.58 15.84
N ILE A 77 -13.81 -22.64 16.13
CA ILE A 77 -13.94 -21.40 15.36
C ILE A 77 -12.65 -20.58 15.39
N LEU A 78 -12.03 -20.44 16.56
CA LEU A 78 -10.75 -19.72 16.70
C LEU A 78 -9.59 -20.45 16.02
N ALA A 79 -9.55 -21.78 16.09
CA ALA A 79 -8.53 -22.58 15.42
C ALA A 79 -8.62 -22.46 13.89
N GLU A 80 -9.83 -22.46 13.33
CA GLU A 80 -10.06 -22.26 11.89
C GLU A 80 -9.67 -20.85 11.44
N ALA A 81 -9.87 -19.86 12.29
CA ALA A 81 -9.50 -18.47 12.02
C ALA A 81 -8.00 -18.17 12.20
N ALA A 82 -7.27 -18.98 12.98
CA ALA A 82 -5.87 -18.75 13.34
C ALA A 82 -4.89 -18.69 12.15
N PRO A 83 -5.01 -19.48 11.06
CA PRO A 83 -4.12 -19.43 9.92
C PRO A 83 -4.16 -18.09 9.16
N GLY A 84 -5.23 -17.30 9.32
CA GLY A 84 -5.42 -16.01 8.69
C GLY A 84 -5.06 -14.84 9.62
N LYS A 85 -4.24 -13.89 9.15
CA LYS A 85 -4.04 -12.62 9.87
C LYS A 85 -5.34 -11.81 9.84
N LEU A 86 -6.17 -11.91 10.87
CA LEU A 86 -7.46 -11.23 11.01
C LEU A 86 -7.33 -9.73 11.36
N LEU A 87 -6.38 -9.04 10.72
CA LEU A 87 -6.08 -7.64 11.05
C LEU A 87 -7.08 -6.63 10.46
N SER A 88 -7.76 -6.98 9.36
CA SER A 88 -8.69 -6.05 8.71
C SER A 88 -10.15 -6.51 8.80
N PRO A 89 -11.12 -5.58 8.86
CA PRO A 89 -12.54 -5.92 8.88
C PRO A 89 -13.01 -6.74 7.67
N SER A 90 -12.40 -6.55 6.50
CA SER A 90 -12.72 -7.31 5.29
C SER A 90 -12.33 -8.79 5.40
N ARG A 91 -11.13 -9.07 5.92
CA ARG A 91 -10.66 -10.44 6.18
C ARG A 91 -11.49 -11.13 7.25
N ARG A 92 -11.87 -10.39 8.31
CA ARG A 92 -12.77 -10.93 9.35
C ARG A 92 -14.13 -11.28 8.78
N ARG A 93 -14.70 -10.47 7.87
CA ARG A 93 -15.96 -10.78 7.18
C ARG A 93 -15.89 -12.11 6.45
N ALA A 94 -14.88 -12.28 5.58
CA ALA A 94 -14.70 -13.51 4.83
C ALA A 94 -14.52 -14.73 5.76
N CYS A 95 -13.76 -14.57 6.85
CA CYS A 95 -13.59 -15.62 7.84
C CYS A 95 -14.91 -15.95 8.57
N ILE A 96 -15.71 -14.95 8.94
CA ILE A 96 -17.02 -15.16 9.57
C ILE A 96 -17.96 -15.93 8.64
N ASP A 97 -17.98 -15.58 7.36
CA ASP A 97 -18.82 -16.26 6.36
C ASP A 97 -18.37 -17.70 6.15
N HIS A 98 -17.05 -17.94 6.10
CA HIS A 98 -16.48 -19.29 6.04
C HIS A 98 -16.85 -20.12 7.27
N VAL A 99 -16.63 -19.61 8.48
CA VAL A 99 -16.96 -20.26 9.75
C VAL A 99 -18.45 -20.58 9.84
N ARG A 100 -19.33 -19.68 9.38
CA ARG A 100 -20.79 -19.92 9.36
C ARG A 100 -21.17 -21.08 8.45
N SER A 101 -20.55 -21.18 7.29
CA SER A 101 -20.81 -22.29 6.36
C SER A 101 -20.25 -23.62 6.89
N GLN A 102 -19.06 -23.61 7.45
CA GLN A 102 -18.36 -24.80 7.94
C GLN A 102 -19.01 -25.40 9.18
N PHE A 103 -19.27 -24.57 10.20
CA PHE A 103 -19.77 -25.04 11.51
C PHE A 103 -21.28 -24.83 11.70
N ARG A 104 -22.00 -24.32 10.69
CA ARG A 104 -23.43 -23.99 10.74
C ARG A 104 -23.85 -23.16 11.94
N VAL A 105 -22.96 -22.27 12.38
CA VAL A 105 -23.19 -21.38 13.54
C VAL A 105 -23.91 -20.10 13.14
N SER A 106 -24.59 -19.49 14.10
CA SER A 106 -25.26 -18.20 13.88
C SER A 106 -24.21 -17.07 13.66
N GLU A 107 -24.56 -16.08 12.83
CA GLU A 107 -23.75 -14.87 12.62
C GLU A 107 -23.40 -14.18 13.94
N ARG A 108 -24.36 -14.17 14.90
CA ARG A 108 -24.15 -13.56 16.22
C ARG A 108 -23.02 -14.25 16.99
N ARG A 109 -22.96 -15.58 16.95
CA ARG A 109 -21.92 -16.35 17.62
C ARG A 109 -20.57 -16.16 16.93
N ALA A 110 -20.51 -16.33 15.61
CA ALA A 110 -19.28 -16.14 14.84
C ALA A 110 -18.68 -14.74 15.01
N CYS A 111 -19.52 -13.70 14.94
CA CYS A 111 -19.09 -12.32 15.17
C CYS A 111 -18.57 -12.09 16.60
N ARG A 112 -19.22 -12.66 17.61
CA ARG A 112 -18.78 -12.55 19.01
C ARG A 112 -17.42 -13.20 19.22
N VAL A 113 -17.25 -14.42 18.74
CA VAL A 113 -16.01 -15.21 18.93
C VAL A 113 -14.83 -14.55 18.20
N LEU A 114 -15.06 -14.05 16.98
CA LEU A 114 -14.03 -13.40 16.15
C LEU A 114 -13.86 -11.90 16.42
N GLY A 115 -14.57 -11.36 17.39
CA GLY A 115 -14.43 -9.96 17.82
C GLY A 115 -14.80 -8.94 16.75
N GLN A 116 -15.85 -9.21 15.94
CA GLN A 116 -16.38 -8.26 14.95
C GLN A 116 -17.80 -7.83 15.28
N HIS A 117 -18.06 -6.53 15.22
CA HIS A 117 -19.43 -6.04 15.42
C HIS A 117 -20.31 -6.46 14.23
N ARG A 118 -21.56 -6.87 14.50
CA ARG A 118 -22.49 -7.35 13.45
C ARG A 118 -22.82 -6.29 12.40
N SER A 119 -22.92 -5.00 12.79
CA SER A 119 -23.11 -3.93 11.80
C SER A 119 -21.96 -3.84 10.81
N THR A 120 -20.72 -4.10 11.26
CA THR A 120 -19.55 -4.15 10.40
C THR A 120 -19.60 -5.35 9.47
N GLN A 121 -20.10 -6.51 9.94
CA GLN A 121 -20.30 -7.70 9.08
C GLN A 121 -21.30 -7.42 7.96
N ARG A 122 -22.41 -6.77 8.26
CA ARG A 122 -23.52 -6.49 7.35
C ARG A 122 -23.32 -5.25 6.48
N ARG A 123 -22.31 -4.41 6.79
CA ARG A 123 -22.05 -3.19 6.05
C ARG A 123 -21.61 -3.53 4.62
N LEU A 124 -22.45 -3.26 3.65
CA LEU A 124 -22.09 -3.28 2.24
C LEU A 124 -21.22 -2.06 1.93
N PRO A 125 -20.08 -2.24 1.26
CA PRO A 125 -19.28 -1.10 0.79
C PRO A 125 -20.11 -0.34 -0.23
N VAL A 126 -20.55 0.85 0.11
CA VAL A 126 -21.17 1.77 -0.86
C VAL A 126 -20.02 2.50 -1.55
N GLY A 127 -19.80 2.23 -2.83
CA GLY A 127 -18.91 2.99 -3.69
C GLY A 127 -19.40 4.45 -3.77
N ARG A 128 -18.48 5.39 -3.99
CA ARG A 128 -18.90 6.77 -4.30
C ARG A 128 -19.43 6.81 -5.73
N ALA A 129 -20.42 7.64 -6.00
CA ALA A 129 -21.03 7.78 -7.32
C ALA A 129 -20.04 8.20 -8.43
N ASP A 130 -18.94 8.88 -8.04
CA ASP A 130 -17.88 9.33 -8.92
C ASP A 130 -16.77 8.30 -9.17
N GLU A 131 -16.85 7.10 -8.56
CA GLU A 131 -15.73 6.14 -8.54
C GLU A 131 -15.47 5.52 -9.92
N GLU A 132 -16.50 5.23 -10.68
CA GLU A 132 -16.35 4.67 -12.04
C GLU A 132 -15.70 5.66 -13.00
N ARG A 133 -16.12 6.91 -12.96
CA ARG A 133 -15.53 7.98 -13.75
C ARG A 133 -14.08 8.26 -13.37
N LEU A 134 -13.78 8.27 -12.07
CA LEU A 134 -12.42 8.42 -11.57
C LEU A 134 -11.51 7.28 -12.03
N VAL A 135 -12.02 6.05 -12.07
CA VAL A 135 -11.28 4.88 -12.55
C VAL A 135 -11.01 4.99 -14.05
N ALA A 136 -11.99 5.43 -14.84
CA ALA A 136 -11.80 5.63 -16.27
C ALA A 136 -10.71 6.66 -16.57
N ASP A 137 -10.74 7.82 -15.91
CA ASP A 137 -9.71 8.86 -16.06
C ASP A 137 -8.33 8.38 -15.56
N MET A 138 -8.29 7.62 -14.47
CA MET A 138 -7.06 7.01 -13.96
C MET A 138 -6.44 6.02 -14.95
N ILE A 139 -7.25 5.18 -15.60
CA ILE A 139 -6.80 4.22 -16.61
C ILE A 139 -6.29 4.96 -17.85
N GLU A 140 -6.98 5.99 -18.30
CA GLU A 140 -6.55 6.80 -19.44
C GLU A 140 -5.20 7.48 -19.20
N LEU A 141 -5.03 8.11 -18.04
CA LEU A 141 -3.73 8.68 -17.64
C LEU A 141 -2.63 7.60 -17.53
N THR A 142 -2.97 6.40 -17.10
CA THR A 142 -2.00 5.30 -17.00
C THR A 142 -1.58 4.79 -18.38
N ARG A 143 -2.48 4.77 -19.36
CA ARG A 143 -2.17 4.45 -20.76
C ARG A 143 -1.24 5.49 -21.38
N GLN A 144 -1.53 6.76 -21.11
CA GLN A 144 -0.71 7.87 -21.62
C GLN A 144 0.68 7.92 -20.95
N TYR A 145 0.76 7.60 -19.66
CA TYR A 145 1.98 7.70 -18.84
C TYR A 145 2.34 6.37 -18.15
N GLY A 146 2.61 5.34 -18.92
CA GLY A 146 2.83 3.96 -18.44
C GLY A 146 3.96 3.79 -17.41
N ARG A 147 4.85 4.79 -17.23
CA ARG A 147 5.92 4.80 -16.23
C ARG A 147 5.58 5.57 -14.96
N TYR A 148 4.34 6.10 -14.83
CA TYR A 148 3.92 6.83 -13.66
C TYR A 148 3.21 5.91 -12.65
N GLY A 149 3.64 5.97 -11.39
CA GLY A 149 2.95 5.29 -10.31
C GLY A 149 1.78 6.12 -9.77
N TYR A 150 0.94 5.50 -8.94
CA TYR A 150 -0.29 6.07 -8.42
C TYR A 150 -0.16 7.50 -7.85
N ARG A 151 0.97 7.86 -7.22
CA ARG A 151 1.17 9.22 -6.67
C ARG A 151 1.26 10.30 -7.74
N ARG A 152 1.93 10.00 -8.88
CA ARG A 152 1.98 10.94 -10.01
C ARG A 152 0.65 11.01 -10.73
N ILE A 153 -0.01 9.87 -10.91
CA ILE A 153 -1.37 9.83 -11.46
C ILE A 153 -2.34 10.59 -10.55
N ALA A 154 -2.22 10.48 -9.22
CA ALA A 154 -3.02 11.28 -8.29
C ALA A 154 -2.77 12.80 -8.45
N ALA A 155 -1.54 13.21 -8.71
CA ALA A 155 -1.22 14.62 -8.98
C ALA A 155 -1.88 15.10 -10.28
N LEU A 156 -1.75 14.32 -11.36
CA LEU A 156 -2.40 14.64 -12.64
C LEU A 156 -3.93 14.68 -12.55
N LEU A 157 -4.53 13.80 -11.76
CA LEU A 157 -5.98 13.83 -11.49
C LEU A 157 -6.38 15.10 -10.76
N ARG A 158 -5.59 15.56 -9.77
CA ARG A 158 -5.86 16.83 -9.09
C ARG A 158 -5.71 18.03 -10.03
N ASP A 159 -4.72 18.01 -10.90
CA ASP A 159 -4.53 19.04 -11.93
C ASP A 159 -5.70 19.06 -12.93
N ALA A 160 -6.33 17.90 -13.18
CA ALA A 160 -7.56 17.78 -13.97
C ALA A 160 -8.84 18.16 -13.18
N GLY A 161 -8.72 18.62 -11.91
CA GLY A 161 -9.84 19.09 -11.09
C GLY A 161 -10.45 18.04 -10.15
N TRP A 162 -9.89 16.84 -10.05
CA TRP A 162 -10.39 15.82 -9.13
C TRP A 162 -10.01 16.10 -7.67
N LEU A 163 -10.98 16.10 -6.76
CA LEU A 163 -10.76 16.18 -5.32
C LEU A 163 -10.44 14.77 -4.76
N VAL A 164 -9.21 14.32 -4.94
CA VAL A 164 -8.75 12.99 -4.54
C VAL A 164 -7.49 13.05 -3.67
N ASN A 165 -7.42 12.16 -2.69
CA ASN A 165 -6.21 11.91 -1.94
C ASN A 165 -5.45 10.69 -2.50
N ASP A 166 -4.16 10.59 -2.18
CA ASP A 166 -3.30 9.52 -2.65
C ASP A 166 -3.79 8.13 -2.21
N GLN A 167 -4.37 7.99 -1.01
CA GLN A 167 -4.87 6.73 -0.49
C GLN A 167 -6.07 6.20 -1.29
N ARG A 168 -6.97 7.10 -1.74
CA ARG A 168 -8.11 6.72 -2.59
C ARG A 168 -7.60 6.21 -3.95
N VAL A 169 -6.69 6.94 -4.55
CA VAL A 169 -6.09 6.56 -5.84
C VAL A 169 -5.30 5.26 -5.70
N GLU A 170 -4.51 5.08 -4.63
CA GLU A 170 -3.77 3.84 -4.37
C GLU A 170 -4.71 2.62 -4.21
N ARG A 171 -5.83 2.79 -3.49
CA ARG A 171 -6.83 1.74 -3.31
C ARG A 171 -7.41 1.30 -4.65
N LEU A 172 -7.80 2.26 -5.49
CA LEU A 172 -8.35 2.00 -6.83
C LEU A 172 -7.30 1.39 -7.75
N TRP A 173 -6.08 1.94 -7.74
CA TRP A 173 -4.92 1.42 -8.47
C TRP A 173 -4.68 -0.07 -8.23
N ARG A 174 -4.73 -0.48 -6.95
CA ARG A 174 -4.58 -1.89 -6.56
C ARG A 174 -5.77 -2.74 -6.98
N ARG A 175 -6.98 -2.19 -6.88
CA ARG A 175 -8.21 -2.88 -7.29
C ARG A 175 -8.20 -3.19 -8.77
N GLU A 176 -7.79 -2.25 -9.60
CA GLU A 176 -7.70 -2.40 -11.07
C GLU A 176 -6.44 -3.18 -11.51
N GLY A 177 -5.62 -3.67 -10.58
CA GLY A 177 -4.42 -4.46 -10.89
C GLY A 177 -3.32 -3.68 -11.59
N LEU A 178 -3.36 -2.34 -11.56
CA LEU A 178 -2.36 -1.50 -12.22
C LEU A 178 -1.00 -1.64 -11.54
N LYS A 179 0.05 -1.76 -12.35
CA LYS A 179 1.44 -1.91 -11.89
C LYS A 179 2.36 -1.07 -12.76
N VAL A 180 3.36 -0.45 -12.14
CA VAL A 180 4.48 0.14 -12.87
C VAL A 180 5.53 -0.94 -13.08
N PRO A 181 6.17 -1.04 -14.28
CA PRO A 181 7.27 -1.96 -14.49
C PRO A 181 8.33 -1.82 -13.40
N MET A 182 8.79 -2.96 -12.86
CA MET A 182 9.75 -2.97 -11.76
C MET A 182 11.05 -2.31 -12.20
N LYS A 183 11.57 -1.40 -11.37
CA LYS A 183 12.94 -0.93 -11.49
C LYS A 183 13.88 -2.03 -11.05
N GLN A 184 15.03 -2.14 -11.74
CA GLN A 184 16.10 -2.99 -11.24
C GLN A 184 16.43 -2.60 -9.79
N PRO A 185 16.64 -3.57 -8.88
CA PRO A 185 17.06 -3.28 -7.51
C PRO A 185 18.35 -2.46 -7.56
N LYS A 186 18.40 -1.40 -6.77
CA LYS A 186 19.63 -0.61 -6.62
C LYS A 186 20.71 -1.52 -6.05
N LYS A 187 21.82 -1.68 -6.76
CA LYS A 187 23.03 -2.26 -6.16
C LYS A 187 23.37 -1.42 -4.95
N GLY A 188 23.63 -2.07 -3.80
CA GLY A 188 23.90 -1.40 -2.54
C GLY A 188 24.96 -0.33 -2.73
N ARG A 189 24.69 0.89 -2.26
CA ARG A 189 25.70 1.96 -2.20
C ARG A 189 26.40 1.85 -0.86
N LEU A 190 27.71 1.71 -0.88
CA LEU A 190 28.53 1.98 0.28
C LEU A 190 28.51 3.51 0.51
N TRP A 191 27.74 3.96 1.48
CA TRP A 191 27.75 5.33 1.94
C TRP A 191 28.57 5.40 3.22
N LEU A 192 29.71 6.08 3.15
CA LEU A 192 30.35 6.59 4.33
C LEU A 192 29.62 7.89 4.71
N ASN A 193 28.88 7.85 5.79
CA ASN A 193 28.08 8.99 6.29
C ASN A 193 28.88 9.75 7.34
N ASP A 194 30.15 10.02 7.02
CA ASP A 194 31.16 10.63 7.91
C ASP A 194 31.14 12.16 7.90
N GLY A 195 30.21 12.78 7.15
CA GLY A 195 30.12 14.25 7.08
C GLY A 195 31.23 14.93 6.27
N SER A 196 32.15 14.17 5.67
CA SER A 196 33.30 14.70 4.92
C SER A 196 32.95 15.37 3.59
N CYS A 197 31.69 15.25 3.12
CA CYS A 197 31.28 15.77 1.83
C CYS A 197 30.55 17.10 1.96
N VAL A 198 31.26 18.20 1.79
CA VAL A 198 30.67 19.53 1.64
C VAL A 198 30.16 19.67 0.20
N ARG A 199 28.88 19.40 0.00
CA ARG A 199 28.22 19.58 -1.31
C ARG A 199 27.73 21.01 -1.46
N LEU A 200 28.09 21.68 -2.56
CA LEU A 200 27.46 22.92 -2.97
C LEU A 200 25.97 22.67 -3.24
N ARG A 201 25.09 23.17 -2.37
CA ARG A 201 23.63 23.06 -2.52
C ARG A 201 23.10 24.29 -3.26
N PRO A 202 22.23 24.12 -4.27
CA PRO A 202 21.60 25.24 -4.93
C PRO A 202 20.64 25.95 -3.96
N GLU A 203 20.77 27.23 -3.76
CA GLU A 203 19.97 28.04 -2.82
C GLU A 203 18.84 28.78 -3.51
N TYR A 204 19.07 29.21 -4.75
CA TYR A 204 18.11 29.97 -5.57
C TYR A 204 18.18 29.55 -7.04
N ARG A 205 17.23 29.99 -7.83
CA ARG A 205 17.17 29.76 -9.26
C ARG A 205 18.39 30.35 -9.95
N ASN A 206 18.98 29.66 -10.93
CA ASN A 206 20.22 30.02 -11.61
C ASN A 206 21.44 30.09 -10.69
N HIS A 207 21.39 29.50 -9.49
CA HIS A 207 22.58 29.40 -8.63
C HIS A 207 23.59 28.41 -9.20
N VAL A 208 23.12 27.18 -9.47
CA VAL A 208 23.97 26.11 -9.99
C VAL A 208 23.30 25.46 -11.19
N TRP A 209 23.93 25.56 -12.35
CA TRP A 209 23.56 24.74 -13.49
C TRP A 209 24.45 23.52 -13.60
N SER A 210 23.88 22.40 -13.95
CA SER A 210 24.62 21.17 -14.23
C SER A 210 24.35 20.68 -15.63
N TYR A 211 25.37 20.16 -16.31
CA TYR A 211 25.17 19.52 -17.58
C TYR A 211 25.84 18.14 -17.64
N ASP A 212 25.29 17.28 -18.51
CA ASP A 212 25.80 15.93 -18.73
C ASP A 212 25.40 15.42 -20.13
N PHE A 213 26.13 14.43 -20.61
CA PHE A 213 25.89 13.80 -21.89
C PHE A 213 25.18 12.46 -21.74
N VAL A 214 24.20 12.20 -22.62
CA VAL A 214 23.58 10.87 -22.75
C VAL A 214 23.78 10.36 -24.17
N HIS A 215 24.23 9.11 -24.28
CA HIS A 215 24.45 8.43 -25.55
C HIS A 215 23.24 7.55 -25.87
N HIS A 216 22.81 7.58 -27.13
CA HIS A 216 21.77 6.71 -27.65
C HIS A 216 22.02 6.42 -29.14
N ARG A 217 21.15 5.62 -29.77
CA ARG A 217 21.28 5.24 -31.20
C ARG A 217 19.94 5.40 -31.89
N THR A 218 19.97 5.71 -33.18
CA THR A 218 18.84 5.58 -34.09
C THR A 218 18.69 4.13 -34.55
N ASP A 219 17.55 3.78 -35.12
CA ASP A 219 17.21 2.41 -35.57
C ASP A 219 18.26 1.83 -36.53
N ASP A 220 18.84 2.70 -37.39
CA ASP A 220 19.95 2.36 -38.30
C ASP A 220 21.32 2.11 -37.58
N GLY A 221 21.32 2.03 -36.26
CA GLY A 221 22.48 1.79 -35.41
C GLY A 221 23.44 2.97 -35.23
N LYS A 222 23.22 4.10 -35.93
CA LYS A 222 24.09 5.29 -35.83
C LYS A 222 23.92 5.97 -34.47
N ALA A 223 25.02 6.18 -33.76
CA ALA A 223 24.99 6.85 -32.44
C ALA A 223 24.65 8.34 -32.57
N PHE A 224 23.97 8.82 -31.55
CA PHE A 224 23.78 10.26 -31.27
C PHE A 224 23.99 10.55 -29.79
N ARG A 225 24.24 11.82 -29.47
CA ARG A 225 24.43 12.29 -28.11
C ARG A 225 23.44 13.39 -27.80
N THR A 226 23.00 13.47 -26.54
CA THR A 226 22.26 14.60 -26.02
C THR A 226 23.11 15.32 -24.98
N LEU A 227 23.18 16.63 -25.06
CA LEU A 227 23.69 17.50 -24.00
C LEU A 227 22.49 17.99 -23.21
N ASN A 228 22.41 17.61 -21.96
CA ASN A 228 21.30 17.98 -21.05
C ASN A 228 21.80 19.03 -20.07
N ILE A 229 21.16 20.19 -20.02
CA ILE A 229 21.49 21.30 -19.11
C ILE A 229 20.33 21.53 -18.16
N LEU A 230 20.60 21.55 -16.87
CA LEU A 230 19.60 21.63 -15.79
C LEU A 230 19.92 22.74 -14.82
N ASP A 231 18.90 23.44 -14.34
CA ASP A 231 19.00 24.21 -13.09
C ASP A 231 18.75 23.28 -11.89
N GLU A 232 19.75 23.15 -11.04
CA GLU A 232 19.69 22.23 -9.89
C GLU A 232 18.69 22.67 -8.82
N HIS A 233 18.38 23.98 -8.71
CA HIS A 233 17.42 24.48 -7.73
C HIS A 233 15.98 24.15 -8.15
N SER A 234 15.58 24.63 -9.32
CA SER A 234 14.22 24.47 -9.84
C SER A 234 13.94 23.07 -10.41
N ARG A 235 14.98 22.27 -10.70
CA ARG A 235 14.90 21.01 -11.46
C ARG A 235 14.48 21.18 -12.90
N GLU A 236 14.43 22.41 -13.40
CA GLU A 236 14.07 22.74 -14.78
C GLU A 236 15.14 22.20 -15.73
N CYS A 237 14.72 21.56 -16.81
CA CYS A 237 15.61 21.22 -17.91
C CYS A 237 15.68 22.40 -18.87
N LEU A 238 16.76 23.16 -18.78
CA LEU A 238 16.98 24.40 -19.54
C LEU A 238 17.12 24.12 -21.03
N ALA A 239 17.92 23.10 -21.39
CA ALA A 239 18.11 22.69 -22.78
C ALA A 239 18.42 21.19 -22.90
N ILE A 240 18.01 20.61 -24.02
CA ILE A 240 18.54 19.32 -24.52
C ILE A 240 18.97 19.54 -25.98
N ARG A 241 20.28 19.48 -26.24
CA ARG A 241 20.82 19.53 -27.60
C ARG A 241 21.10 18.11 -28.10
N VAL A 242 20.56 17.77 -29.26
CA VAL A 242 20.68 16.42 -29.85
C VAL A 242 21.45 16.51 -31.16
N LYS A 243 22.64 15.89 -31.20
CA LYS A 243 23.50 15.85 -32.40
C LYS A 243 24.23 14.51 -32.51
N ARG A 244 24.72 14.18 -33.71
CA ARG A 244 25.56 13.00 -33.93
C ARG A 244 26.92 13.11 -33.23
N LYS A 245 27.50 14.30 -33.24
CA LYS A 245 28.72 14.65 -32.52
C LYS A 245 28.46 15.95 -31.75
N LEU A 246 28.93 16.02 -30.54
CA LEU A 246 28.87 17.21 -29.69
C LEU A 246 30.32 17.59 -29.35
N SER A 247 30.79 18.69 -29.89
CA SER A 247 32.10 19.29 -29.60
C SER A 247 32.00 20.31 -28.48
N SER A 248 33.16 20.85 -28.04
CA SER A 248 33.20 21.97 -27.10
C SER A 248 32.47 23.18 -27.60
N THR A 249 32.58 23.50 -28.91
CA THR A 249 31.87 24.61 -29.57
C THR A 249 30.35 24.47 -29.38
N GLU A 250 29.80 23.27 -29.57
CA GLU A 250 28.36 23.04 -29.41
C GLU A 250 27.86 23.18 -27.95
N VAL A 251 28.72 22.90 -26.99
CA VAL A 251 28.44 23.12 -25.57
C VAL A 251 28.44 24.64 -25.28
N ILE A 252 29.46 25.36 -25.79
CA ILE A 252 29.60 26.79 -25.64
C ILE A 252 28.40 27.52 -26.28
N ASP A 253 28.00 27.14 -27.51
CA ASP A 253 26.83 27.71 -28.19
C ASP A 253 25.55 27.48 -27.36
N ALA A 254 25.34 26.28 -26.85
CA ALA A 254 24.17 25.99 -26.02
C ALA A 254 24.13 26.78 -24.70
N LEU A 255 25.29 26.96 -24.06
CA LEU A 255 25.42 27.79 -22.85
C LEU A 255 25.25 29.30 -23.19
N THR A 256 25.80 29.79 -24.30
CA THR A 256 25.65 31.16 -24.76
C THR A 256 24.18 31.52 -24.97
N ASP A 257 23.45 30.66 -25.71
CA ASP A 257 22.01 30.83 -25.91
C ASP A 257 21.26 30.96 -24.57
N LEU A 258 21.61 30.09 -23.61
CA LEU A 258 20.98 30.11 -22.29
C LEU A 258 21.37 31.34 -21.45
N PHE A 259 22.61 31.80 -21.54
CA PHE A 259 23.06 33.00 -20.83
C PHE A 259 22.33 34.25 -21.33
N ILE A 260 22.10 34.35 -22.64
CA ILE A 260 21.30 35.42 -23.21
C ILE A 260 19.86 35.37 -22.70
N LEU A 261 19.26 34.19 -22.64
CA LEU A 261 17.84 34.00 -22.27
C LEU A 261 17.57 34.09 -20.78
N ARG A 262 18.50 33.64 -19.95
CA ARG A 262 18.28 33.39 -18.51
C ARG A 262 19.26 34.09 -17.58
N GLY A 263 20.28 34.71 -18.14
CA GLY A 263 21.43 35.24 -17.40
C GLY A 263 22.47 34.18 -17.09
N VAL A 264 23.62 34.62 -16.61
CA VAL A 264 24.75 33.76 -16.27
C VAL A 264 24.54 33.18 -14.88
N PRO A 265 24.66 31.85 -14.69
CA PRO A 265 24.54 31.22 -13.38
C PRO A 265 25.78 31.53 -12.53
N ALA A 266 25.63 31.45 -11.20
CA ALA A 266 26.78 31.62 -10.31
C ALA A 266 27.81 30.47 -10.45
N PHE A 267 27.32 29.26 -10.66
CA PHE A 267 28.16 28.08 -10.82
C PHE A 267 27.67 27.15 -11.95
N ILE A 268 28.64 26.56 -12.65
CA ILE A 268 28.37 25.48 -13.64
C ILE A 268 29.09 24.22 -13.17
N ARG A 269 28.35 23.13 -13.07
CA ARG A 269 28.85 21.82 -12.69
C ARG A 269 28.86 20.87 -13.87
N SER A 270 30.01 20.29 -14.15
CA SER A 270 30.16 19.24 -15.16
C SER A 270 31.02 18.10 -14.64
N ASP A 271 31.03 16.97 -15.34
CA ASP A 271 32.03 15.94 -15.08
C ASP A 271 33.36 16.27 -15.77
N ASN A 272 34.38 15.52 -15.32
CA ASN A 272 35.69 15.54 -15.94
C ASN A 272 35.64 14.68 -17.23
N GLY A 273 34.82 15.11 -18.21
CA GLY A 273 34.75 14.48 -19.54
C GLY A 273 36.10 14.51 -20.27
N PRO A 274 36.19 14.00 -21.52
CA PRO A 274 37.47 13.99 -22.28
C PRO A 274 38.14 15.35 -22.15
N GLU A 275 39.38 15.34 -21.67
CA GLU A 275 40.14 16.51 -21.19
C GLU A 275 40.09 17.73 -22.12
N PHE A 276 40.03 17.47 -23.40
CA PHE A 276 40.04 18.54 -24.40
C PHE A 276 38.72 19.37 -24.46
N ILE A 277 37.56 18.72 -24.33
CA ILE A 277 36.25 19.40 -24.36
C ILE A 277 36.09 20.14 -23.03
N ALA A 278 36.51 19.56 -21.94
CA ALA A 278 36.40 20.18 -20.62
C ALA A 278 37.23 21.46 -20.49
N GLN A 279 38.45 21.52 -21.03
CA GLN A 279 39.33 22.68 -20.91
C GLN A 279 38.80 23.90 -21.67
N ALA A 280 38.45 23.77 -22.94
CA ALA A 280 37.92 24.89 -23.72
C ALA A 280 36.62 25.48 -23.16
N VAL A 281 35.73 24.59 -22.62
CA VAL A 281 34.50 25.05 -21.96
C VAL A 281 34.81 25.76 -20.64
N ARG A 282 35.78 25.27 -19.87
CA ARG A 282 36.23 25.90 -18.62
C ARG A 282 36.80 27.30 -18.84
N ASP A 283 37.69 27.43 -19.81
CA ASP A 283 38.32 28.70 -20.15
C ASP A 283 37.26 29.72 -20.56
N TRP A 284 36.27 29.29 -21.36
CA TRP A 284 35.16 30.12 -21.76
C TRP A 284 34.25 30.50 -20.57
N ILE A 285 33.88 29.55 -19.68
CA ILE A 285 33.08 29.80 -18.47
C ILE A 285 33.76 30.83 -17.58
N ALA A 286 35.08 30.73 -17.40
CA ALA A 286 35.87 31.67 -16.63
C ALA A 286 35.88 33.06 -17.27
N ALA A 287 36.00 33.16 -18.62
CA ALA A 287 36.00 34.40 -19.36
C ALA A 287 34.64 35.16 -19.26
N VAL A 288 33.54 34.45 -19.11
CA VAL A 288 32.17 35.02 -18.98
C VAL A 288 31.81 35.36 -17.52
N GLY A 289 32.68 35.05 -16.55
CA GLY A 289 32.51 35.40 -15.14
C GLY A 289 31.72 34.40 -14.32
N ALA A 290 31.35 33.24 -14.86
CA ALA A 290 30.78 32.14 -14.09
C ALA A 290 31.88 31.33 -13.37
N LYS A 291 31.54 30.72 -12.23
CA LYS A 291 32.45 29.84 -11.52
C LYS A 291 32.21 28.39 -11.86
N THR A 292 33.27 27.65 -12.17
CA THR A 292 33.15 26.20 -12.37
C THR A 292 33.13 25.49 -11.03
N ALA A 293 32.05 24.77 -10.72
CA ALA A 293 31.98 23.88 -9.56
C ALA A 293 32.55 22.51 -9.98
N TYR A 294 33.78 22.25 -9.58
CA TYR A 294 34.41 20.97 -9.88
C TYR A 294 33.81 19.86 -9.04
N ILE A 295 33.62 18.70 -9.67
CA ILE A 295 33.33 17.47 -8.98
C ILE A 295 34.67 16.85 -8.60
N GLU A 296 34.89 16.66 -7.31
CA GLU A 296 36.12 15.99 -6.87
C GLU A 296 36.19 14.56 -7.44
N PRO A 297 37.37 14.12 -7.89
CA PRO A 297 37.57 12.73 -8.34
C PRO A 297 37.12 11.77 -7.22
N GLY A 298 36.17 10.87 -7.55
CA GLY A 298 35.61 9.92 -6.58
C GLY A 298 34.31 10.37 -5.87
N SER A 299 33.78 11.56 -6.19
CA SER A 299 32.54 12.11 -5.58
C SER A 299 31.30 12.03 -6.52
N PRO A 300 30.86 10.83 -6.94
CA PRO A 300 29.73 10.69 -7.90
C PRO A 300 28.41 11.25 -7.38
N TRP A 301 28.26 11.43 -6.06
CA TRP A 301 27.06 12.00 -5.44
C TRP A 301 26.81 13.47 -5.77
N GLU A 302 27.83 14.21 -6.19
CA GLU A 302 27.70 15.61 -6.61
C GLU A 302 26.88 15.76 -7.89
N LYS A 303 26.89 14.76 -8.78
CA LYS A 303 26.10 14.69 -10.02
C LYS A 303 24.65 14.24 -9.84
N GLY A 304 24.20 13.93 -8.65
CA GLY A 304 22.90 13.30 -8.40
C GLY A 304 21.68 13.93 -9.10
N TYR A 305 21.77 15.22 -9.47
CA TYR A 305 20.69 15.92 -10.19
C TYR A 305 20.65 15.54 -11.68
N CYS A 306 21.78 15.65 -12.38
CA CYS A 306 21.88 15.22 -13.78
C CYS A 306 21.70 13.73 -13.94
N GLU A 307 22.30 12.91 -13.09
CA GLU A 307 22.08 11.44 -13.10
C GLU A 307 20.61 11.06 -12.94
N SER A 308 19.93 11.70 -11.96
CA SER A 308 18.51 11.49 -11.74
C SER A 308 17.67 11.91 -12.95
N PHE A 309 18.00 13.01 -13.59
CA PHE A 309 17.34 13.48 -14.81
C PHE A 309 17.60 12.51 -15.98
N ASN A 310 18.84 12.16 -16.23
CA ASN A 310 19.23 11.24 -17.31
C ASN A 310 18.58 9.87 -17.14
N ALA A 311 18.47 9.38 -15.89
CA ALA A 311 17.74 8.14 -15.61
C ALA A 311 16.25 8.27 -15.95
N ARG A 312 15.63 9.45 -15.77
CA ARG A 312 14.23 9.69 -16.17
C ARG A 312 14.09 9.78 -17.69
N LEU A 313 14.98 10.52 -18.35
CA LEU A 313 14.99 10.63 -19.80
C LEU A 313 15.09 9.23 -20.44
N ARG A 314 15.97 8.39 -19.93
CA ARG A 314 16.10 7.00 -20.40
C ARG A 314 14.85 6.16 -20.12
N ASP A 315 14.35 6.18 -18.89
CA ASP A 315 13.23 5.34 -18.47
C ASP A 315 11.90 5.75 -19.12
N GLU A 316 11.67 7.04 -19.28
CA GLU A 316 10.38 7.59 -19.73
C GLU A 316 10.31 7.83 -21.24
N LEU A 317 11.46 7.92 -21.94
CA LEU A 317 11.51 8.15 -23.38
C LEU A 317 12.49 7.21 -24.10
N LEU A 318 13.80 7.31 -23.85
CA LEU A 318 14.81 6.69 -24.73
C LEU A 318 14.73 5.17 -24.80
N ASN A 319 14.32 4.51 -23.70
CA ASN A 319 14.19 3.05 -23.66
C ASN A 319 12.85 2.53 -24.20
N GLY A 320 11.89 3.42 -24.41
CA GLY A 320 10.54 3.06 -24.87
C GLY A 320 10.28 3.41 -26.33
N GLU A 321 11.14 4.24 -26.95
CA GLU A 321 10.97 4.75 -28.32
C GLU A 321 12.07 4.25 -29.27
N VAL A 322 11.67 4.00 -30.50
CA VAL A 322 12.57 3.70 -31.62
C VAL A 322 12.69 4.94 -32.49
N PHE A 323 13.90 5.49 -32.64
CA PHE A 323 14.14 6.70 -33.40
C PHE A 323 14.63 6.33 -34.81
N TYR A 324 13.82 6.52 -35.84
CA TYR A 324 14.18 6.21 -37.22
C TYR A 324 15.12 7.26 -37.85
N SER A 325 15.12 8.48 -37.31
CA SER A 325 16.01 9.55 -37.76
C SER A 325 16.49 10.45 -36.62
N LEU A 326 17.60 11.16 -36.85
CA LEU A 326 18.07 12.17 -35.89
C LEU A 326 17.06 13.29 -35.71
N ARG A 327 16.37 13.69 -36.79
CA ARG A 327 15.35 14.75 -36.74
C ARG A 327 14.16 14.36 -35.88
N GLU A 328 13.72 13.13 -36.00
CA GLU A 328 12.66 12.59 -35.15
C GLU A 328 13.09 12.58 -33.68
N ALA A 329 14.31 12.09 -33.39
CA ALA A 329 14.86 12.13 -32.04
C ALA A 329 14.87 13.56 -31.47
N GLN A 330 15.27 14.56 -32.26
CA GLN A 330 15.22 15.98 -31.84
C GLN A 330 13.82 16.42 -31.46
N ILE A 331 12.83 16.09 -32.29
CA ILE A 331 11.42 16.49 -32.06
C ILE A 331 10.84 15.82 -30.81
N LEU A 332 11.01 14.49 -30.69
CA LEU A 332 10.45 13.72 -29.57
C LEU A 332 11.12 14.06 -28.24
N ILE A 333 12.44 14.27 -28.24
CA ILE A 333 13.18 14.65 -27.04
C ILE A 333 12.79 16.08 -26.61
N GLU A 334 12.63 17.03 -27.55
CA GLU A 334 12.16 18.38 -27.20
C GLU A 334 10.72 18.38 -26.69
N LYS A 335 9.83 17.58 -27.30
CA LYS A 335 8.46 17.37 -26.78
C LYS A 335 8.47 16.83 -25.36
N TRP A 336 9.33 15.85 -25.07
CA TRP A 336 9.51 15.29 -23.74
C TRP A 336 10.08 16.34 -22.76
N ARG A 337 11.07 17.16 -23.16
CA ARG A 337 11.61 18.26 -22.35
C ARG A 337 10.51 19.24 -21.93
N LYS A 338 9.67 19.66 -22.89
CA LYS A 338 8.53 20.52 -22.60
C LYS A 338 7.56 19.86 -21.61
N HIS A 339 7.22 18.60 -21.84
CA HIS A 339 6.38 17.81 -20.92
C HIS A 339 7.01 17.70 -19.52
N TYR A 340 8.32 17.39 -19.46
CA TYR A 340 9.07 17.30 -18.22
C TYR A 340 8.99 18.59 -17.41
N ASN A 341 9.14 19.73 -18.04
CA ASN A 341 9.13 21.02 -17.39
C ASN A 341 7.72 21.50 -16.99
N THR A 342 6.68 21.23 -17.81
CA THR A 342 5.38 21.89 -17.67
C THR A 342 4.26 21.00 -17.13
N LYS A 343 4.38 19.68 -17.26
CA LYS A 343 3.30 18.73 -16.89
C LYS A 343 3.75 17.63 -15.94
N ARG A 344 5.01 17.25 -15.99
CA ARG A 344 5.49 16.09 -15.24
C ARG A 344 5.54 16.36 -13.73
N PRO A 345 4.81 15.58 -12.88
CA PRO A 345 4.85 15.77 -11.45
C PRO A 345 6.21 15.38 -10.84
N HIS A 346 6.81 16.29 -10.07
CA HIS A 346 8.07 16.08 -9.36
C HIS A 346 7.87 15.93 -7.85
N SER A 347 8.29 14.80 -7.28
CA SER A 347 8.14 14.57 -5.84
C SER A 347 8.92 15.56 -4.97
N ALA A 348 10.08 16.03 -5.44
CA ALA A 348 10.88 17.03 -4.73
C ALA A 348 10.25 18.44 -4.73
N LEU A 349 9.28 18.69 -5.62
CA LEU A 349 8.55 19.96 -5.76
C LEU A 349 7.07 19.81 -5.34
N GLY A 350 6.77 18.91 -4.42
CA GLY A 350 5.39 18.66 -3.99
C GLY A 350 4.46 18.15 -5.10
N TYR A 351 5.00 17.41 -6.06
CA TYR A 351 4.33 16.91 -7.27
C TYR A 351 3.94 17.99 -8.28
N ARG A 352 4.46 19.21 -8.17
CA ARG A 352 4.34 20.26 -9.19
C ARG A 352 5.41 20.09 -10.28
N PRO A 353 5.16 20.56 -11.51
CA PRO A 353 6.18 20.58 -12.57
C PRO A 353 7.21 21.70 -12.32
N PRO A 354 8.46 21.59 -12.84
CA PRO A 354 9.54 22.56 -12.57
C PRO A 354 9.28 23.97 -13.07
N ALA A 355 8.83 24.11 -14.32
CA ALA A 355 8.73 25.42 -14.98
C ALA A 355 7.63 26.35 -14.41
N PRO A 356 6.39 25.91 -14.11
CA PRO A 356 5.39 26.78 -13.50
C PRO A 356 5.82 27.40 -12.18
N GLU A 357 6.59 26.68 -11.37
CA GLU A 357 7.06 27.20 -10.07
C GLU A 357 8.12 28.27 -10.18
N THR A 358 8.87 28.27 -11.27
CA THR A 358 10.04 29.15 -11.45
C THR A 358 9.75 30.35 -12.33
N ILE A 359 8.72 30.31 -13.16
CA ILE A 359 8.42 31.33 -14.18
C ILE A 359 7.19 32.14 -13.81
N VAL A 360 6.18 31.58 -13.19
CA VAL A 360 4.93 32.23 -12.81
C VAL A 360 4.69 32.03 -11.33
N PRO A 361 4.59 33.07 -10.50
CA PRO A 361 4.03 32.98 -9.18
C PRO A 361 2.60 32.45 -9.34
N MET A 362 2.32 31.23 -8.87
CA MET A 362 0.96 30.70 -8.95
C MET A 362 0.06 31.52 -8.02
N GLU A 363 -0.86 32.29 -8.60
CA GLU A 363 -2.02 32.75 -7.86
C GLU A 363 -2.76 31.53 -7.29
N PRO A 364 -3.16 31.56 -6.01
CA PRO A 364 -3.94 30.45 -5.45
C PRO A 364 -5.20 30.29 -6.30
N ARG A 365 -5.36 29.10 -6.89
CA ARG A 365 -6.57 28.78 -7.67
C ARG A 365 -7.78 28.97 -6.75
N PRO A 366 -8.84 29.67 -7.19
CA PRO A 366 -10.06 29.75 -6.39
C PRO A 366 -10.58 28.35 -6.16
N ILE A 367 -10.79 28.03 -4.88
CA ILE A 367 -11.44 26.77 -4.46
C ILE A 367 -12.86 26.84 -5.01
N MET A 368 -13.13 26.14 -6.10
CA MET A 368 -14.50 25.93 -6.53
C MET A 368 -15.15 24.97 -5.53
N HIS A 369 -16.12 25.52 -4.80
CA HIS A 369 -16.95 24.81 -3.82
C HIS A 369 -17.87 23.78 -4.47
#